data_ed263e43fc1144d03b7cc9828b230f3c
#
_entry.id   ed263e43fc1144d03b7cc9828b230f3c
#
_cell.length_a   1.000
_cell.length_b   1.000
_cell.length_c   1.000
_cell.angle_alpha   90.00
_cell.angle_beta   90.00
_cell.angle_gamma   90.00
#
_symmetry.space_group_name_H-M   'P 1'
#
loop_
_entity.id
_entity.type
_entity.pdbx_description
1 polymer ?
#
loop_
_entity_poly.entity_id
_entity_poly.type
_entity_poly.pdbx_seq_one_letter_code
_entity_poly.pdbx_strand_id
1 'polypeptide(L)'
;MKKRLVIFFLAAAMVLGGCENKNSKLYKKGIEALEQKDYVTSIAMLEGAVKAGDRLAESYRSLGIAYLKSQEYDKAKEAFKSSLSSMKHKDAEFSRDVMYYEAETCVQAGDLDGAIEICTNIQEEKADADALFLRGRAYFLQKNYEQAKVDFDAAVETKESYQLCLDIYELYQESSMKADGDRYLEAAVKIEPKTTEDYYNIGCAYYYLEEQDEAVKAFSKAMKDGSSAAMEMLGEVYLSNGQNDEAKALFSSYLSTDGFAAAANNGLALCALAENDTDSALSYIEEGLKTAEDSDRENLLFNQIVSYEKRADFDTAKSLMADFLAAYPENTAAQREN
;
A
#
# COMPACT_ATOMS: atom_id res chain seq x y z
N MET A 1 -5.11 1.61 11.81
CA MET A 1 -5.53 1.37 10.41
C MET A 1 -4.35 1.65 9.50
N LYS A 2 -3.89 0.65 8.79
CA LYS A 2 -2.70 0.77 7.93
C LYS A 2 -3.00 1.66 6.74
N LYS A 3 -2.28 2.76 6.58
CA LYS A 3 -2.20 3.44 5.30
C LYS A 3 -1.53 2.51 4.30
N ARG A 4 -2.32 1.81 3.49
CA ARG A 4 -1.83 1.28 2.24
C ARG A 4 -1.66 2.46 1.30
N LEU A 5 -0.43 3.01 1.26
CA LEU A 5 -0.05 3.84 0.15
C LEU A 5 -0.38 3.04 -1.11
N VAL A 6 -1.19 3.61 -2.01
CA VAL A 6 -1.50 2.98 -3.29
C VAL A 6 -0.19 2.88 -4.05
N ILE A 7 0.52 1.79 -3.82
CA ILE A 7 1.67 1.43 -4.61
C ILE A 7 1.10 0.65 -5.77
N PHE A 8 0.94 1.32 -6.92
CA PHE A 8 0.73 0.62 -8.17
C PHE A 8 1.90 -0.35 -8.37
N PHE A 9 1.75 -1.59 -7.90
CA PHE A 9 2.54 -2.71 -8.40
C PHE A 9 2.02 -3.03 -9.80
N LEU A 10 2.38 -2.20 -10.77
CA LEU A 10 2.42 -2.67 -12.14
C LEU A 10 3.52 -3.72 -12.15
N ALA A 11 3.10 -4.99 -12.13
CA ALA A 11 4.00 -6.12 -12.29
C ALA A 11 4.84 -5.87 -13.53
N ALA A 12 6.12 -5.59 -13.32
CA ALA A 12 7.07 -5.52 -14.43
C ALA A 12 7.14 -6.90 -15.04
N ALA A 13 6.37 -7.12 -16.11
CA ALA A 13 6.48 -8.32 -16.92
C ALA A 13 7.93 -8.38 -17.41
N MET A 14 8.73 -9.25 -16.81
CA MET A 14 10.09 -9.51 -17.25
C MET A 14 10.04 -10.20 -18.62
N VAL A 15 10.24 -9.43 -19.69
CA VAL A 15 10.58 -10.00 -20.97
C VAL A 15 12.05 -10.42 -20.90
N LEU A 16 12.28 -11.63 -20.42
CA LEU A 16 13.58 -12.29 -20.49
C LEU A 16 13.81 -12.82 -21.91
N GLY A 17 14.44 -12.04 -22.74
CA GLY A 17 14.87 -12.48 -24.07
C GLY A 17 15.99 -11.62 -24.62
N GLY A 18 17.24 -12.09 -24.54
CA GLY A 18 18.36 -11.49 -25.24
C GLY A 18 19.72 -11.70 -24.56
N CYS A 19 20.73 -12.06 -25.32
CA CYS A 19 22.11 -12.41 -24.97
C CYS A 19 22.68 -11.67 -23.74
N GLU A 20 23.20 -12.42 -22.79
CA GLU A 20 23.86 -11.90 -21.56
C GLU A 20 25.17 -11.17 -21.94
N ASN A 21 25.13 -9.86 -21.99
CA ASN A 21 26.29 -8.99 -22.01
C ASN A 21 26.68 -8.61 -20.57
N LYS A 22 27.96 -8.37 -20.28
CA LYS A 22 28.45 -7.99 -18.94
C LYS A 22 27.67 -6.79 -18.35
N ASN A 23 27.12 -5.94 -19.19
CA ASN A 23 26.35 -4.75 -18.82
C ASN A 23 24.94 -5.09 -18.31
N SER A 24 24.31 -6.17 -18.80
CA SER A 24 22.99 -6.60 -18.32
C SER A 24 22.99 -7.06 -16.86
N LYS A 25 24.16 -7.32 -16.26
CA LYS A 25 24.28 -7.68 -14.85
C LYS A 25 24.01 -6.50 -13.89
N LEU A 26 24.34 -5.27 -14.29
CA LEU A 26 24.10 -4.09 -13.44
C LEU A 26 22.61 -3.77 -13.37
N TYR A 27 21.93 -3.79 -14.51
CA TYR A 27 20.48 -3.61 -14.56
C TYR A 27 19.75 -4.66 -13.72
N LYS A 28 20.06 -5.97 -13.92
CA LYS A 28 19.43 -7.05 -13.15
C LYS A 28 19.65 -6.88 -11.64
N LYS A 29 20.89 -6.61 -11.19
CA LYS A 29 21.19 -6.38 -9.77
C LYS A 29 20.48 -5.16 -9.21
N GLY A 30 20.32 -4.11 -10.03
CA GLY A 30 19.57 -2.92 -9.62
C GLY A 30 18.09 -3.21 -9.42
N ILE A 31 17.47 -4.04 -10.28
CA ILE A 31 16.10 -4.50 -10.12
C ILE A 31 15.96 -5.42 -8.89
N GLU A 32 16.85 -6.40 -8.72
CA GLU A 32 16.85 -7.28 -7.55
C GLU A 32 16.93 -6.49 -6.23
N ALA A 33 17.81 -5.47 -6.17
CA ALA A 33 17.92 -4.59 -5.01
C ALA A 33 16.65 -3.73 -4.81
N LEU A 34 16.02 -3.27 -5.92
CA LEU A 34 14.76 -2.51 -5.86
C LEU A 34 13.62 -3.36 -5.29
N GLU A 35 13.51 -4.62 -5.70
CA GLU A 35 12.55 -5.60 -5.19
C GLU A 35 12.78 -5.91 -3.70
N GLN A 36 14.05 -5.92 -3.27
CA GLN A 36 14.45 -6.10 -1.88
C GLN A 36 14.34 -4.81 -1.04
N LYS A 37 13.85 -3.71 -1.63
CA LYS A 37 13.77 -2.36 -1.01
C LYS A 37 15.15 -1.80 -0.59
N ASP A 38 16.26 -2.36 -1.08
CA ASP A 38 17.61 -1.78 -0.93
C ASP A 38 17.82 -0.69 -1.99
N TYR A 39 17.23 0.46 -1.74
CA TYR A 39 17.23 1.58 -2.69
C TYR A 39 18.63 2.14 -2.92
N VAL A 40 19.50 2.10 -1.92
CA VAL A 40 20.89 2.57 -2.03
C VAL A 40 21.67 1.72 -3.03
N THR A 41 21.63 0.41 -2.88
CA THR A 41 22.25 -0.52 -3.83
C THR A 41 21.59 -0.44 -5.20
N SER A 42 20.26 -0.35 -5.26
CA SER A 42 19.50 -0.22 -6.51
C SER A 42 19.95 0.99 -7.31
N ILE A 43 20.01 2.18 -6.69
CA ILE A 43 20.47 3.42 -7.33
C ILE A 43 21.89 3.25 -7.87
N ALA A 44 22.83 2.76 -7.07
CA ALA A 44 24.21 2.60 -7.50
C ALA A 44 24.35 1.65 -8.71
N MET A 45 23.61 0.54 -8.72
CA MET A 45 23.63 -0.44 -9.82
C MET A 45 22.97 0.12 -11.08
N LEU A 46 21.83 0.81 -10.94
CA LEU A 46 21.09 1.39 -12.08
C LEU A 46 21.83 2.59 -12.69
N GLU A 47 22.47 3.44 -11.91
CA GLU A 47 23.38 4.47 -12.43
C GLU A 47 24.54 3.85 -13.24
N GLY A 48 25.08 2.73 -12.75
CA GLY A 48 26.08 1.96 -13.47
C GLY A 48 25.56 1.43 -14.81
N ALA A 49 24.34 0.92 -14.84
CA ALA A 49 23.67 0.46 -16.06
C ALA A 49 23.46 1.60 -17.07
N VAL A 50 22.99 2.76 -16.60
CA VAL A 50 22.85 3.99 -17.41
C VAL A 50 24.18 4.41 -18.02
N LYS A 51 25.27 4.48 -17.21
CA LYS A 51 26.63 4.82 -17.70
C LYS A 51 27.14 3.82 -18.74
N ALA A 52 26.74 2.56 -18.62
CA ALA A 52 27.10 1.52 -19.57
C ALA A 52 26.26 1.52 -20.86
N GLY A 53 25.23 2.36 -20.93
CA GLY A 53 24.29 2.42 -22.06
C GLY A 53 23.38 1.19 -22.16
N ASP A 54 23.21 0.45 -21.06
CA ASP A 54 22.41 -0.76 -21.04
C ASP A 54 20.93 -0.41 -20.81
N ARG A 55 20.04 -0.84 -21.74
CA ARG A 55 18.59 -0.66 -21.61
C ARG A 55 18.22 0.73 -21.10
N LEU A 56 18.70 1.79 -21.77
CA LEU A 56 18.67 3.16 -21.26
C LEU A 56 17.29 3.58 -20.77
N ALA A 57 16.24 3.32 -21.54
CA ALA A 57 14.88 3.72 -21.15
C ALA A 57 14.43 2.99 -19.88
N GLU A 58 14.60 1.65 -19.84
CA GLU A 58 14.22 0.83 -18.68
C GLU A 58 15.11 1.11 -17.45
N SER A 59 16.43 1.34 -17.67
CA SER A 59 17.36 1.68 -16.60
C SER A 59 17.01 3.02 -15.96
N TYR A 60 16.70 4.03 -16.77
CA TYR A 60 16.25 5.33 -16.26
C TYR A 60 14.89 5.25 -15.55
N ARG A 61 13.92 4.46 -16.08
CA ARG A 61 12.64 4.22 -15.44
C ARG A 61 12.84 3.61 -14.04
N SER A 62 13.62 2.54 -13.96
CA SER A 62 13.86 1.86 -12.68
C SER A 62 14.65 2.72 -11.69
N LEU A 63 15.59 3.52 -12.19
CA LEU A 63 16.34 4.51 -11.42
C LEU A 63 15.40 5.60 -10.87
N GLY A 64 14.45 6.08 -11.69
CA GLY A 64 13.42 7.01 -11.25
C GLY A 64 12.56 6.43 -10.13
N ILE A 65 12.16 5.15 -10.24
CA ILE A 65 11.43 4.45 -9.18
C ILE A 65 12.28 4.35 -7.89
N ALA A 66 13.56 4.01 -8.00
CA ALA A 66 14.45 3.92 -6.84
C ALA A 66 14.63 5.28 -6.15
N TYR A 67 14.80 6.37 -6.92
CA TYR A 67 14.84 7.74 -6.38
C TYR A 67 13.52 8.17 -5.75
N LEU A 68 12.37 7.85 -6.37
CA LEU A 68 11.04 8.11 -5.81
C LEU A 68 10.89 7.44 -4.43
N LYS A 69 11.27 6.15 -4.35
CA LYS A 69 11.23 5.39 -3.09
C LYS A 69 12.22 5.90 -2.03
N SER A 70 13.29 6.54 -2.44
CA SER A 70 14.24 7.24 -1.58
C SER A 70 13.86 8.69 -1.29
N GLN A 71 12.67 9.14 -1.74
CA GLN A 71 12.18 10.52 -1.59
C GLN A 71 13.09 11.58 -2.27
N GLU A 72 13.91 11.17 -3.22
CA GLU A 72 14.76 12.06 -4.03
C GLU A 72 13.99 12.54 -5.27
N TYR A 73 12.90 13.28 -5.06
CA TYR A 73 11.88 13.58 -6.07
C TYR A 73 12.41 14.30 -7.31
N ASP A 74 13.33 15.26 -7.16
CA ASP A 74 13.90 15.97 -8.32
C ASP A 74 14.70 15.02 -9.22
N LYS A 75 15.51 14.12 -8.62
CA LYS A 75 16.23 13.11 -9.39
C LYS A 75 15.29 12.09 -10.03
N ALA A 76 14.21 11.73 -9.36
CA ALA A 76 13.18 10.84 -9.91
C ALA A 76 12.55 11.45 -11.16
N LYS A 77 12.12 12.72 -11.12
CA LYS A 77 11.57 13.44 -12.27
C LYS A 77 12.57 13.52 -13.44
N GLU A 78 13.84 13.80 -13.17
CA GLU A 78 14.89 13.83 -14.22
C GLU A 78 15.11 12.44 -14.84
N ALA A 79 15.09 11.38 -14.04
CA ALA A 79 15.23 10.02 -14.52
C ALA A 79 14.04 9.59 -15.39
N PHE A 80 12.80 9.90 -15.01
CA PHE A 80 11.63 9.61 -15.84
C PHE A 80 11.65 10.35 -17.18
N LYS A 81 11.99 11.64 -17.19
CA LYS A 81 12.20 12.40 -18.45
C LYS A 81 13.30 11.79 -19.32
N SER A 82 14.39 11.34 -18.69
CA SER A 82 15.47 10.65 -19.38
C SER A 82 15.05 9.30 -19.95
N SER A 83 14.19 8.59 -19.24
CA SER A 83 13.58 7.33 -19.70
C SER A 83 12.82 7.55 -21.01
N LEU A 84 11.86 8.47 -21.00
CA LEU A 84 11.04 8.80 -22.17
C LEU A 84 11.89 9.25 -23.36
N SER A 85 12.90 10.10 -23.13
CA SER A 85 13.77 10.60 -24.19
C SER A 85 14.76 9.55 -24.74
N SER A 86 15.04 8.48 -24.00
CA SER A 86 15.94 7.40 -24.39
C SER A 86 15.25 6.28 -25.15
N MET A 87 13.93 6.34 -25.34
CA MET A 87 13.18 5.36 -26.10
C MET A 87 13.57 5.40 -27.58
N LYS A 88 13.93 4.24 -28.11
CA LYS A 88 14.30 4.09 -29.54
C LYS A 88 13.08 4.05 -30.47
N HIS A 89 11.97 3.58 -29.97
CA HIS A 89 10.68 3.45 -30.65
C HIS A 89 9.57 3.94 -29.74
N LYS A 90 8.48 4.46 -30.33
CA LYS A 90 7.30 4.80 -29.54
C LYS A 90 6.67 3.50 -29.02
N ASP A 91 6.63 3.38 -27.71
CA ASP A 91 5.89 2.36 -26.97
C ASP A 91 4.92 3.10 -26.04
N ALA A 92 3.64 3.10 -26.42
CA ALA A 92 2.61 3.88 -25.71
C ALA A 92 2.37 3.31 -24.30
N GLU A 93 2.48 1.99 -24.12
CA GLU A 93 2.28 1.35 -22.82
C GLU A 93 3.43 1.69 -21.87
N PHE A 94 4.68 1.54 -22.34
CA PHE A 94 5.85 1.92 -21.56
C PHE A 94 5.87 3.43 -21.25
N SER A 95 5.53 4.28 -22.22
CA SER A 95 5.47 5.73 -22.01
C SER A 95 4.47 6.09 -20.91
N ARG A 96 3.28 5.49 -20.97
CA ARG A 96 2.22 5.72 -20.00
C ARG A 96 2.64 5.28 -18.60
N ASP A 97 3.26 4.11 -18.48
CA ASP A 97 3.78 3.60 -17.21
C ASP A 97 4.83 4.56 -16.61
N VAL A 98 5.77 5.08 -17.40
CA VAL A 98 6.73 6.10 -16.93
C VAL A 98 6.02 7.38 -16.50
N MET A 99 5.02 7.85 -17.25
CA MET A 99 4.25 9.04 -16.93
C MET A 99 3.45 8.88 -15.63
N TYR A 100 2.95 7.68 -15.30
CA TYR A 100 2.33 7.42 -14.01
C TYR A 100 3.29 7.60 -12.85
N TYR A 101 4.50 7.04 -12.93
CA TYR A 101 5.50 7.23 -11.89
C TYR A 101 5.95 8.70 -11.78
N GLU A 102 6.04 9.42 -12.90
CA GLU A 102 6.36 10.85 -12.90
C GLU A 102 5.23 11.66 -12.23
N ALA A 103 3.95 11.37 -12.54
CA ALA A 103 2.81 12.02 -11.92
C ALA A 103 2.73 11.74 -10.41
N GLU A 104 2.93 10.47 -10.00
CA GLU A 104 3.00 10.11 -8.58
C GLU A 104 4.15 10.83 -7.86
N THR A 105 5.31 10.93 -8.53
CA THR A 105 6.45 11.69 -8.00
C THR A 105 6.09 13.17 -7.80
N CYS A 106 5.37 13.77 -8.75
CA CYS A 106 4.90 15.16 -8.64
C CYS A 106 3.93 15.29 -7.45
N VAL A 107 3.00 14.37 -7.25
CA VAL A 107 2.08 14.39 -6.10
C VAL A 107 2.86 14.33 -4.78
N GLN A 108 3.81 13.40 -4.66
CA GLN A 108 4.61 13.25 -3.43
C GLN A 108 5.55 14.43 -3.18
N ALA A 109 6.04 15.07 -4.22
CA ALA A 109 6.85 16.29 -4.14
C ALA A 109 6.03 17.56 -3.84
N GLY A 110 4.70 17.49 -3.86
CA GLY A 110 3.81 18.65 -3.74
C GLY A 110 3.67 19.48 -5.03
N ASP A 111 4.19 19.01 -6.15
CA ASP A 111 4.06 19.62 -7.48
C ASP A 111 2.73 19.19 -8.11
N LEU A 112 1.63 19.66 -7.49
CA LEU A 112 0.28 19.19 -7.85
C LEU A 112 -0.14 19.65 -9.25
N ASP A 113 0.31 20.81 -9.71
CA ASP A 113 0.05 21.29 -11.07
C ASP A 113 0.77 20.43 -12.11
N GLY A 114 2.01 20.04 -11.86
CA GLY A 114 2.75 19.10 -12.71
C GLY A 114 2.07 17.73 -12.81
N ALA A 115 1.55 17.21 -11.69
CA ALA A 115 0.80 15.97 -11.69
C ALA A 115 -0.49 16.05 -12.54
N ILE A 116 -1.23 17.16 -12.42
CA ILE A 116 -2.45 17.42 -13.20
C ILE A 116 -2.14 17.48 -14.70
N GLU A 117 -1.07 18.18 -15.08
CA GLU A 117 -0.65 18.28 -16.49
C GLU A 117 -0.31 16.90 -17.07
N ILE A 118 0.52 16.11 -16.38
CA ILE A 118 0.91 14.78 -16.84
C ILE A 118 -0.31 13.87 -16.99
N CYS A 119 -1.18 13.82 -15.98
CA CYS A 119 -2.39 12.99 -16.04
C CYS A 119 -3.34 13.46 -17.15
N THR A 120 -3.43 14.75 -17.42
CA THR A 120 -4.24 15.30 -18.53
C THR A 120 -3.69 14.82 -19.88
N ASN A 121 -2.37 14.83 -20.08
CA ASN A 121 -1.74 14.32 -21.29
C ASN A 121 -2.00 12.82 -21.49
N ILE A 122 -2.01 12.01 -20.41
CA ILE A 122 -2.40 10.59 -20.50
C ILE A 122 -3.86 10.45 -20.98
N GLN A 123 -4.76 11.27 -20.46
CA GLN A 123 -6.20 11.23 -20.83
C GLN A 123 -6.48 11.62 -22.28
N GLU A 124 -5.65 12.48 -22.88
CA GLU A 124 -5.82 12.87 -24.30
C GLU A 124 -5.64 11.69 -25.27
N GLU A 125 -4.84 10.70 -24.89
CA GLU A 125 -4.62 9.51 -25.70
C GLU A 125 -5.78 8.50 -25.58
N LYS A 126 -6.24 8.26 -24.34
CA LYS A 126 -7.31 7.30 -24.02
C LYS A 126 -7.80 7.53 -22.59
N ALA A 127 -9.12 7.40 -22.38
CA ALA A 127 -9.70 7.39 -21.03
C ALA A 127 -9.02 6.31 -20.18
N ASP A 128 -8.50 6.72 -19.03
CA ASP A 128 -7.69 5.90 -18.15
C ASP A 128 -8.02 6.17 -16.68
N ALA A 129 -8.54 5.15 -16.01
CA ALA A 129 -9.03 5.28 -14.64
C ALA A 129 -7.90 5.63 -13.65
N ASP A 130 -6.71 5.10 -13.87
CA ASP A 130 -5.59 5.32 -12.96
C ASP A 130 -5.07 6.76 -13.09
N ALA A 131 -5.04 7.32 -14.31
CA ALA A 131 -4.70 8.73 -14.51
C ALA A 131 -5.79 9.67 -14.00
N LEU A 132 -7.08 9.31 -14.14
CA LEU A 132 -8.19 10.05 -13.53
C LEU A 132 -8.06 10.07 -12.01
N PHE A 133 -7.79 8.93 -11.39
CA PHE A 133 -7.58 8.85 -9.95
C PHE A 133 -6.41 9.73 -9.48
N LEU A 134 -5.25 9.66 -10.13
CA LEU A 134 -4.08 10.49 -9.78
C LEU A 134 -4.36 11.98 -9.95
N ARG A 135 -5.07 12.39 -11.02
CA ARG A 135 -5.46 13.79 -11.24
C ARG A 135 -6.47 14.25 -10.21
N GLY A 136 -7.47 13.44 -9.92
CA GLY A 136 -8.44 13.68 -8.86
C GLY A 136 -7.77 13.83 -7.49
N ARG A 137 -6.78 12.98 -7.18
CA ARG A 137 -5.97 13.08 -5.96
C ARG A 137 -5.17 14.39 -5.91
N ALA A 138 -4.58 14.82 -7.01
CA ALA A 138 -3.87 16.11 -7.08
C ALA A 138 -4.84 17.28 -6.84
N TYR A 139 -6.01 17.30 -7.48
CA TYR A 139 -7.05 18.29 -7.22
C TYR A 139 -7.53 18.26 -5.76
N PHE A 140 -7.71 17.07 -5.20
CA PHE A 140 -8.13 16.90 -3.80
C PHE A 140 -7.12 17.52 -2.83
N LEU A 141 -5.83 17.27 -3.05
CA LEU A 141 -4.75 17.86 -2.25
C LEU A 141 -4.65 19.39 -2.42
N GLN A 142 -5.00 19.93 -3.60
CA GLN A 142 -5.18 21.36 -3.81
C GLN A 142 -6.45 21.93 -3.15
N LYS A 143 -7.28 21.09 -2.52
CA LYS A 143 -8.60 21.42 -1.96
C LYS A 143 -9.63 21.84 -3.04
N ASN A 144 -9.37 21.48 -4.29
CA ASN A 144 -10.32 21.63 -5.39
C ASN A 144 -11.23 20.40 -5.47
N TYR A 145 -12.09 20.25 -4.46
CA TYR A 145 -12.90 19.05 -4.25
C TYR A 145 -13.92 18.79 -5.38
N GLU A 146 -14.40 19.84 -6.04
CA GLU A 146 -15.34 19.69 -7.17
C GLU A 146 -14.67 18.99 -8.37
N GLN A 147 -13.45 19.41 -8.73
CA GLN A 147 -12.70 18.78 -9.81
C GLN A 147 -12.24 17.38 -9.43
N ALA A 148 -11.78 17.21 -8.18
CA ALA A 148 -11.42 15.90 -7.64
C ALA A 148 -12.58 14.91 -7.78
N LYS A 149 -13.79 15.32 -7.37
CA LYS A 149 -15.00 14.49 -7.47
C LYS A 149 -15.32 14.10 -8.90
N VAL A 150 -15.22 15.04 -9.86
CA VAL A 150 -15.46 14.74 -11.27
C VAL A 150 -14.52 13.66 -11.78
N ASP A 151 -13.24 13.77 -11.44
CA ASP A 151 -12.23 12.78 -11.85
C ASP A 151 -12.41 11.42 -11.14
N PHE A 152 -12.74 11.42 -9.86
CA PHE A 152 -12.99 10.18 -9.12
C PHE A 152 -14.25 9.46 -9.63
N ASP A 153 -15.34 10.19 -9.89
CA ASP A 153 -16.54 9.61 -10.46
C ASP A 153 -16.24 8.98 -11.83
N ALA A 154 -15.52 9.69 -12.69
CA ALA A 154 -15.12 9.18 -14.00
C ALA A 154 -14.15 7.97 -13.89
N ALA A 155 -13.27 7.95 -12.91
CA ALA A 155 -12.36 6.82 -12.67
C ALA A 155 -13.15 5.54 -12.33
N VAL A 156 -14.09 5.63 -11.39
CA VAL A 156 -14.95 4.50 -10.98
C VAL A 156 -15.85 4.03 -12.11
N GLU A 157 -16.38 4.94 -12.93
CA GLU A 157 -17.16 4.59 -14.12
C GLU A 157 -16.30 3.89 -15.20
N THR A 158 -15.02 4.27 -15.31
CA THR A 158 -14.09 3.70 -16.29
C THR A 158 -13.63 2.30 -15.91
N LYS A 159 -13.48 2.01 -14.60
CA LYS A 159 -12.94 0.75 -14.09
C LYS A 159 -13.66 0.34 -12.81
N GLU A 160 -14.43 -0.74 -12.89
CA GLU A 160 -14.94 -1.41 -11.69
C GLU A 160 -13.78 -1.98 -10.87
N SER A 161 -13.52 -1.40 -9.69
CA SER A 161 -12.42 -1.82 -8.83
C SER A 161 -12.73 -1.48 -7.38
N TYR A 162 -12.75 -2.51 -6.53
CA TYR A 162 -12.87 -2.33 -5.08
C TYR A 162 -11.75 -1.46 -4.54
N GLN A 163 -10.49 -1.74 -4.96
CA GLN A 163 -9.33 -1.01 -4.48
C GLN A 163 -9.43 0.47 -4.81
N LEU A 164 -9.81 0.83 -6.04
CA LEU A 164 -9.99 2.22 -6.45
C LEU A 164 -11.02 2.95 -5.57
N CYS A 165 -12.16 2.30 -5.32
CA CYS A 165 -13.20 2.87 -4.46
C CYS A 165 -12.72 3.06 -3.01
N LEU A 166 -11.99 2.08 -2.47
CA LEU A 166 -11.42 2.15 -1.12
C LEU A 166 -10.34 3.24 -1.02
N ASP A 167 -9.48 3.36 -2.03
CA ASP A 167 -8.43 4.38 -2.08
C ASP A 167 -9.01 5.80 -2.12
N ILE A 168 -10.08 6.00 -2.90
CA ILE A 168 -10.79 7.29 -2.93
C ILE A 168 -11.43 7.57 -1.57
N TYR A 169 -12.11 6.59 -0.99
CA TYR A 169 -12.72 6.75 0.33
C TYR A 169 -11.68 7.12 1.40
N GLU A 170 -10.52 6.47 1.38
CA GLU A 170 -9.44 6.73 2.34
C GLU A 170 -8.97 8.20 2.28
N LEU A 171 -8.86 8.80 1.10
CA LEU A 171 -8.53 10.23 0.94
C LEU A 171 -9.57 11.14 1.63
N TYR A 172 -10.85 10.84 1.46
CA TYR A 172 -11.92 11.59 2.11
C TYR A 172 -11.91 11.39 3.63
N GLN A 173 -11.73 10.16 4.08
CA GLN A 173 -11.65 9.82 5.51
C GLN A 173 -10.50 10.54 6.21
N GLU A 174 -9.31 10.55 5.61
CA GLU A 174 -8.12 11.22 6.14
C GLU A 174 -8.31 12.73 6.25
N SER A 175 -9.14 13.30 5.40
CA SER A 175 -9.48 14.72 5.40
C SER A 175 -10.68 15.04 6.28
N SER A 176 -11.18 14.07 7.08
CA SER A 176 -12.37 14.19 7.92
C SER A 176 -13.67 14.50 7.13
N MET A 177 -13.70 14.05 5.88
CA MET A 177 -14.83 14.21 4.94
C MET A 177 -15.49 12.85 4.64
N LYS A 178 -15.61 11.97 5.65
CA LYS A 178 -16.11 10.59 5.50
C LYS A 178 -17.43 10.52 4.71
N ALA A 179 -18.39 11.35 5.05
CA ALA A 179 -19.71 11.34 4.42
C ALA A 179 -19.68 11.61 2.90
N ASP A 180 -18.70 12.42 2.43
CA ASP A 180 -18.53 12.66 1.00
C ASP A 180 -17.87 11.47 0.29
N GLY A 181 -17.08 10.67 1.04
CA GLY A 181 -16.42 9.46 0.56
C GLY A 181 -17.32 8.23 0.51
N ASP A 182 -18.35 8.14 1.37
CA ASP A 182 -19.22 6.95 1.52
C ASP A 182 -19.83 6.49 0.18
N ARG A 183 -20.12 7.40 -0.73
CA ARG A 183 -20.61 7.10 -2.08
C ARG A 183 -19.70 6.15 -2.89
N TYR A 184 -18.39 6.18 -2.65
CA TYR A 184 -17.45 5.29 -3.33
C TYR A 184 -17.48 3.90 -2.70
N LEU A 185 -17.70 3.79 -1.40
CA LEU A 185 -17.97 2.51 -0.75
C LEU A 185 -19.30 1.91 -1.26
N GLU A 186 -20.34 2.74 -1.41
CA GLU A 186 -21.62 2.34 -2.01
C GLU A 186 -21.45 1.88 -3.47
N ALA A 187 -20.48 2.40 -4.21
CA ALA A 187 -20.14 1.90 -5.53
C ALA A 187 -19.42 0.55 -5.44
N ALA A 188 -18.47 0.39 -4.51
CA ALA A 188 -17.73 -0.84 -4.28
C ALA A 188 -18.67 -2.02 -3.97
N VAL A 189 -19.64 -1.84 -3.06
CA VAL A 189 -20.55 -2.92 -2.66
C VAL A 189 -21.53 -3.38 -3.76
N LYS A 190 -21.61 -2.66 -4.89
CA LYS A 190 -22.39 -3.07 -6.07
C LYS A 190 -21.59 -3.99 -7.01
N ILE A 191 -20.28 -4.07 -6.86
CA ILE A 191 -19.42 -4.95 -7.66
C ILE A 191 -19.60 -6.38 -7.15
N GLU A 192 -19.80 -7.36 -8.05
CA GLU A 192 -19.94 -8.76 -7.67
C GLU A 192 -18.54 -9.38 -7.35
N PRO A 193 -18.31 -9.87 -6.12
CA PRO A 193 -17.03 -10.45 -5.75
C PRO A 193 -16.81 -11.82 -6.39
N LYS A 194 -15.59 -12.07 -6.93
CA LYS A 194 -15.20 -13.29 -7.62
C LYS A 194 -14.02 -14.00 -7.01
N THR A 195 -13.15 -13.25 -6.34
CA THR A 195 -11.89 -13.76 -5.77
C THR A 195 -11.88 -13.61 -4.25
N THR A 196 -10.95 -14.27 -3.58
CA THR A 196 -10.72 -14.11 -2.13
C THR A 196 -10.42 -12.65 -1.79
N GLU A 197 -9.64 -11.96 -2.63
CA GLU A 197 -9.32 -10.55 -2.46
C GLU A 197 -10.56 -9.66 -2.63
N ASP A 198 -11.44 -9.96 -3.59
CA ASP A 198 -12.70 -9.24 -3.74
C ASP A 198 -13.58 -9.37 -2.49
N TYR A 199 -13.69 -10.57 -1.91
CA TYR A 199 -14.42 -10.77 -0.65
C TYR A 199 -13.81 -10.03 0.52
N TYR A 200 -12.48 -9.91 0.57
CA TYR A 200 -11.81 -9.09 1.56
C TYR A 200 -12.13 -7.60 1.36
N ASN A 201 -12.00 -7.10 0.14
CA ASN A 201 -12.19 -5.68 -0.18
C ASN A 201 -13.66 -5.24 0.00
N ILE A 202 -14.63 -6.07 -0.42
CA ILE A 202 -16.05 -5.76 -0.17
C ILE A 202 -16.38 -5.80 1.33
N GLY A 203 -15.73 -6.70 2.08
CA GLY A 203 -15.82 -6.73 3.54
C GLY A 203 -15.33 -5.44 4.17
N CYS A 204 -14.21 -4.88 3.69
CA CYS A 204 -13.71 -3.57 4.12
C CYS A 204 -14.72 -2.45 3.78
N ALA A 205 -15.33 -2.47 2.59
CA ALA A 205 -16.33 -1.48 2.22
C ALA A 205 -17.55 -1.52 3.14
N TYR A 206 -18.08 -2.70 3.42
CA TYR A 206 -19.18 -2.88 4.40
C TYR A 206 -18.80 -2.45 5.81
N TYR A 207 -17.57 -2.77 6.25
CA TYR A 207 -17.06 -2.34 7.56
C TYR A 207 -17.05 -0.82 7.70
N TYR A 208 -16.57 -0.11 6.70
CA TYR A 208 -16.55 1.35 6.70
C TYR A 208 -17.94 2.00 6.56
N LEU A 209 -18.89 1.32 5.91
CA LEU A 209 -20.30 1.71 5.86
C LEU A 209 -21.06 1.37 7.15
N GLU A 210 -20.39 0.74 8.13
CA GLU A 210 -21.00 0.27 9.38
C GLU A 210 -22.06 -0.85 9.18
N GLU A 211 -22.04 -1.50 8.01
CA GLU A 211 -22.88 -2.64 7.66
C GLU A 211 -22.23 -3.95 8.17
N GLN A 212 -22.22 -4.11 9.50
CA GLN A 212 -21.42 -5.14 10.18
C GLN A 212 -21.78 -6.57 9.80
N ASP A 213 -23.07 -6.89 9.64
CA ASP A 213 -23.50 -8.27 9.27
C ASP A 213 -22.97 -8.66 7.89
N GLU A 214 -22.94 -7.74 6.93
CA GLU A 214 -22.43 -8.00 5.60
C GLU A 214 -20.89 -8.05 5.60
N ALA A 215 -20.23 -7.20 6.39
CA ALA A 215 -18.78 -7.26 6.60
C ALA A 215 -18.36 -8.64 7.16
N VAL A 216 -19.04 -9.14 8.21
CA VAL A 216 -18.79 -10.47 8.79
C VAL A 216 -18.95 -11.58 7.75
N LYS A 217 -20.00 -11.52 6.91
CA LYS A 217 -20.20 -12.53 5.85
C LYS A 217 -19.07 -12.51 4.83
N ALA A 218 -18.69 -11.33 4.36
CA ALA A 218 -17.65 -11.17 3.37
C ALA A 218 -16.27 -11.59 3.89
N PHE A 219 -15.87 -11.14 5.08
CA PHE A 219 -14.62 -11.55 5.71
C PHE A 219 -14.59 -13.05 6.02
N SER A 220 -15.71 -13.62 6.52
CA SER A 220 -15.80 -15.06 6.76
C SER A 220 -15.61 -15.88 5.49
N LYS A 221 -16.06 -15.37 4.33
CA LYS A 221 -15.85 -16.03 3.04
C LYS A 221 -14.38 -15.94 2.63
N ALA A 222 -13.78 -14.74 2.65
CA ALA A 222 -12.36 -14.54 2.33
C ALA A 222 -11.43 -15.38 3.24
N MET A 223 -11.74 -15.45 4.54
CA MET A 223 -11.00 -16.25 5.51
C MET A 223 -11.05 -17.75 5.19
N LYS A 224 -12.22 -18.29 4.83
CA LYS A 224 -12.36 -19.70 4.41
C LYS A 224 -11.56 -20.01 3.15
N ASP A 225 -11.36 -19.03 2.30
CA ASP A 225 -10.59 -19.16 1.06
C ASP A 225 -9.08 -18.84 1.30
N GLY A 226 -8.63 -18.69 2.56
CA GLY A 226 -7.23 -18.62 2.96
C GLY A 226 -6.69 -17.21 3.28
N SER A 227 -7.55 -16.20 3.43
CA SER A 227 -7.10 -14.85 3.78
C SER A 227 -6.91 -14.65 5.29
N SER A 228 -5.66 -14.56 5.77
CA SER A 228 -5.36 -14.21 7.17
C SER A 228 -5.72 -12.74 7.46
N ALA A 229 -5.58 -11.84 6.48
CA ALA A 229 -5.99 -10.44 6.61
C ALA A 229 -7.52 -10.32 6.86
N ALA A 230 -8.34 -11.19 6.25
CA ALA A 230 -9.77 -11.21 6.51
C ALA A 230 -10.10 -11.72 7.93
N MET A 231 -9.29 -12.62 8.48
CA MET A 231 -9.41 -13.04 9.88
C MET A 231 -9.11 -11.88 10.83
N GLU A 232 -8.05 -11.10 10.57
CA GLU A 232 -7.73 -9.93 11.36
C GLU A 232 -8.88 -8.91 11.36
N MET A 233 -9.41 -8.59 10.16
CA MET A 233 -10.54 -7.67 10.04
C MET A 233 -11.81 -8.18 10.72
N LEU A 234 -12.10 -9.48 10.62
CA LEU A 234 -13.25 -10.09 11.34
C LEU A 234 -13.08 -9.97 12.85
N GLY A 235 -11.87 -10.21 13.35
CA GLY A 235 -11.55 -10.01 14.76
C GLY A 235 -11.68 -8.54 15.19
N GLU A 236 -11.29 -7.59 14.34
CA GLU A 236 -11.48 -6.15 14.59
C GLU A 236 -12.97 -5.78 14.64
N VAL A 237 -13.81 -6.36 13.77
CA VAL A 237 -15.28 -6.21 13.85
C VAL A 237 -15.79 -6.67 15.21
N TYR A 238 -15.36 -7.85 15.68
CA TYR A 238 -15.77 -8.35 17.00
C TYR A 238 -15.29 -7.44 18.13
N LEU A 239 -14.02 -7.01 18.12
CA LEU A 239 -13.48 -6.13 19.16
C LEU A 239 -14.17 -4.76 19.19
N SER A 240 -14.45 -4.17 18.04
CA SER A 240 -15.15 -2.87 17.95
C SER A 240 -16.59 -2.95 18.48
N ASN A 241 -17.20 -4.12 18.42
CA ASN A 241 -18.53 -4.41 18.97
C ASN A 241 -18.50 -4.83 20.44
N GLY A 242 -17.32 -4.87 21.08
CA GLY A 242 -17.16 -5.33 22.46
C GLY A 242 -17.30 -6.86 22.61
N GLN A 243 -17.26 -7.60 21.52
CA GLN A 243 -17.36 -9.07 21.48
C GLN A 243 -15.96 -9.70 21.67
N ASN A 244 -15.31 -9.41 22.80
CA ASN A 244 -13.93 -9.82 23.05
C ASN A 244 -13.76 -11.35 23.09
N ASP A 245 -14.75 -12.07 23.62
CA ASP A 245 -14.69 -13.53 23.71
C ASP A 245 -14.77 -14.18 22.33
N GLU A 246 -15.59 -13.65 21.43
CA GLU A 246 -15.70 -14.09 20.03
C GLU A 246 -14.40 -13.82 19.26
N ALA A 247 -13.80 -12.65 19.44
CA ALA A 247 -12.51 -12.32 18.86
C ALA A 247 -11.40 -13.29 19.33
N LYS A 248 -11.32 -13.55 20.65
CA LYS A 248 -10.38 -14.52 21.23
C LYS A 248 -10.61 -15.94 20.70
N ALA A 249 -11.86 -16.38 20.62
CA ALA A 249 -12.20 -17.70 20.09
C ALA A 249 -11.81 -17.84 18.62
N LEU A 250 -12.08 -16.80 17.81
CA LEU A 250 -11.67 -16.74 16.41
C LEU A 250 -10.15 -16.92 16.29
N PHE A 251 -9.35 -16.04 16.89
CA PHE A 251 -7.90 -16.07 16.75
C PHE A 251 -7.28 -17.35 17.33
N SER A 252 -7.77 -17.82 18.48
CA SER A 252 -7.28 -19.06 19.10
C SER A 252 -7.48 -20.29 18.21
N SER A 253 -8.54 -20.32 17.40
CA SER A 253 -8.82 -21.43 16.48
C SER A 253 -7.85 -21.54 15.32
N TYR A 254 -7.09 -20.46 15.01
CA TYR A 254 -6.16 -20.38 13.88
C TYR A 254 -4.66 -20.38 14.27
N LEU A 255 -4.34 -20.48 15.57
CA LEU A 255 -2.94 -20.47 16.06
C LEU A 255 -2.05 -21.56 15.42
N SER A 256 -2.62 -22.70 15.06
CA SER A 256 -1.89 -23.84 14.47
C SER A 256 -2.15 -23.97 12.96
N THR A 257 -2.74 -22.98 12.33
CA THR A 257 -3.04 -23.00 10.89
C THR A 257 -1.92 -22.30 10.12
N ASP A 258 -1.32 -23.02 9.18
CA ASP A 258 -0.28 -22.47 8.33
C ASP A 258 -0.76 -21.19 7.62
N GLY A 259 0.07 -20.15 7.62
CA GLY A 259 -0.26 -18.85 7.04
C GLY A 259 -1.18 -17.96 7.89
N PHE A 260 -1.67 -18.45 9.04
CA PHE A 260 -2.53 -17.67 9.95
C PHE A 260 -1.91 -17.45 11.33
N ALA A 261 -0.91 -18.26 11.72
CA ALA A 261 -0.40 -18.25 13.08
C ALA A 261 0.12 -16.87 13.55
N ALA A 262 0.83 -16.14 12.70
CA ALA A 262 1.33 -14.80 13.03
C ALA A 262 0.18 -13.81 13.22
N ALA A 263 -0.76 -13.74 12.27
CA ALA A 263 -1.95 -12.89 12.35
C ALA A 263 -2.84 -13.26 13.54
N ALA A 264 -3.00 -14.57 13.85
CA ALA A 264 -3.77 -15.03 15.01
C ALA A 264 -3.12 -14.58 16.33
N ASN A 265 -1.81 -14.68 16.46
CA ASN A 265 -1.09 -14.16 17.63
C ASN A 265 -1.21 -12.65 17.74
N ASN A 266 -1.14 -11.91 16.61
CA ASN A 266 -1.37 -10.47 16.59
C ASN A 266 -2.78 -10.12 17.11
N GLY A 267 -3.80 -10.84 16.64
CA GLY A 267 -5.18 -10.66 17.09
C GLY A 267 -5.37 -10.95 18.59
N LEU A 268 -4.75 -12.03 19.11
CA LEU A 268 -4.77 -12.33 20.56
C LEU A 268 -4.05 -11.26 21.38
N ALA A 269 -2.96 -10.70 20.86
CA ALA A 269 -2.28 -9.56 21.50
C ALA A 269 -3.20 -8.34 21.57
N LEU A 270 -3.96 -8.03 20.50
CA LEU A 270 -4.95 -6.95 20.52
C LEU A 270 -6.07 -7.21 21.53
N CYS A 271 -6.57 -8.45 21.63
CA CYS A 271 -7.54 -8.83 22.66
C CYS A 271 -6.99 -8.60 24.07
N ALA A 272 -5.75 -9.02 24.34
CA ALA A 272 -5.09 -8.81 25.63
C ALA A 272 -4.88 -7.33 25.92
N LEU A 273 -4.48 -6.52 24.91
CA LEU A 273 -4.37 -5.06 25.06
C LEU A 273 -5.71 -4.38 25.35
N ALA A 274 -6.80 -4.87 24.80
CA ALA A 274 -8.15 -4.36 25.10
C ALA A 274 -8.53 -4.61 26.59
N GLU A 275 -8.02 -5.70 27.17
CA GLU A 275 -8.21 -6.07 28.58
C GLU A 275 -7.14 -5.45 29.51
N ASN A 276 -6.22 -4.63 28.98
CA ASN A 276 -5.05 -4.08 29.68
C ASN A 276 -4.07 -5.17 30.23
N ASP A 277 -4.09 -6.38 29.68
CA ASP A 277 -3.14 -7.44 29.99
C ASP A 277 -1.92 -7.35 29.04
N THR A 278 -1.02 -6.44 29.38
CA THR A 278 0.18 -6.17 28.58
C THR A 278 1.20 -7.32 28.61
N ASP A 279 1.20 -8.16 29.64
CA ASP A 279 2.11 -9.30 29.75
C ASP A 279 1.69 -10.41 28.77
N SER A 280 0.40 -10.73 28.71
CA SER A 280 -0.13 -11.67 27.72
C SER A 280 0.04 -11.10 26.30
N ALA A 281 -0.19 -9.82 26.09
CA ALA A 281 0.01 -9.19 24.77
C ALA A 281 1.45 -9.38 24.28
N LEU A 282 2.45 -9.04 25.10
CA LEU A 282 3.85 -9.22 24.75
C LEU A 282 4.22 -10.70 24.48
N SER A 283 3.64 -11.63 25.23
CA SER A 283 3.84 -13.06 25.00
C SER A 283 3.30 -13.52 23.64
N TYR A 284 2.11 -13.10 23.26
CA TYR A 284 1.54 -13.40 21.95
C TYR A 284 2.35 -12.75 20.82
N ILE A 285 2.80 -11.51 21.01
CA ILE A 285 3.65 -10.82 20.04
C ILE A 285 4.96 -11.58 19.81
N GLU A 286 5.63 -12.00 20.89
CA GLU A 286 6.87 -12.79 20.79
C GLU A 286 6.65 -14.09 20.02
N GLU A 287 5.54 -14.79 20.27
CA GLU A 287 5.21 -16.03 19.57
C GLU A 287 4.91 -15.77 18.09
N GLY A 288 4.12 -14.73 17.78
CA GLY A 288 3.80 -14.35 16.41
C GLY A 288 5.02 -13.97 15.59
N LEU A 289 5.98 -13.27 16.18
CA LEU A 289 7.22 -12.86 15.50
C LEU A 289 8.12 -14.03 15.05
N LYS A 290 7.93 -15.26 15.58
CA LYS A 290 8.68 -16.45 15.16
C LYS A 290 8.32 -16.90 13.75
N THR A 291 7.08 -16.65 13.31
CA THR A 291 6.55 -17.09 12.02
C THR A 291 6.09 -15.95 11.13
N ALA A 292 6.19 -14.71 11.61
CA ALA A 292 5.69 -13.53 10.89
C ALA A 292 6.52 -13.22 9.65
N GLU A 293 5.85 -13.09 8.52
CA GLU A 293 6.36 -12.49 7.29
C GLU A 293 6.10 -10.98 7.28
N ASP A 294 6.58 -10.26 6.27
CA ASP A 294 6.68 -8.80 6.23
C ASP A 294 5.52 -8.02 6.86
N SER A 295 4.28 -8.24 6.40
CA SER A 295 3.14 -7.43 6.87
C SER A 295 2.70 -7.76 8.30
N ASP A 296 2.73 -9.04 8.66
CA ASP A 296 2.37 -9.47 10.02
C ASP A 296 3.44 -9.03 11.01
N ARG A 297 4.71 -9.06 10.57
CA ARG A 297 5.84 -8.60 11.37
C ARG A 297 5.75 -7.12 11.69
N GLU A 298 5.38 -6.29 10.71
CA GLU A 298 5.16 -4.85 10.92
C GLU A 298 4.08 -4.59 11.98
N ASN A 299 2.93 -5.29 11.90
CA ASN A 299 1.85 -5.16 12.86
C ASN A 299 2.26 -5.57 14.27
N LEU A 300 2.91 -6.73 14.39
CA LEU A 300 3.37 -7.25 15.68
C LEU A 300 4.38 -6.31 16.34
N LEU A 301 5.35 -5.79 15.59
CA LEU A 301 6.33 -4.84 16.12
C LEU A 301 5.68 -3.52 16.56
N PHE A 302 4.71 -3.02 15.80
CA PHE A 302 3.96 -1.83 16.21
C PHE A 302 3.16 -2.08 17.49
N ASN A 303 2.45 -3.21 17.58
CA ASN A 303 1.70 -3.57 18.78
C ASN A 303 2.62 -3.85 19.99
N GLN A 304 3.88 -4.26 19.76
CA GLN A 304 4.89 -4.36 20.83
C GLN A 304 5.17 -2.97 21.43
N ILE A 305 5.34 -1.95 20.60
CA ILE A 305 5.54 -0.57 21.05
C ILE A 305 4.34 -0.11 21.88
N VAL A 306 3.11 -0.28 21.36
CA VAL A 306 1.87 0.06 22.06
C VAL A 306 1.76 -0.67 23.40
N SER A 307 2.21 -1.93 23.48
CA SER A 307 2.21 -2.71 24.73
C SER A 307 3.12 -2.08 25.80
N TYR A 308 4.31 -1.64 25.42
CA TYR A 308 5.23 -0.96 26.34
C TYR A 308 4.73 0.43 26.74
N GLU A 309 4.09 1.18 25.86
CA GLU A 309 3.44 2.44 26.18
C GLU A 309 2.32 2.26 27.19
N LYS A 310 1.44 1.29 26.99
CA LYS A 310 0.37 0.94 27.95
C LYS A 310 0.92 0.50 29.31
N ARG A 311 2.10 -0.10 29.33
CA ARG A 311 2.83 -0.49 30.53
C ARG A 311 3.54 0.69 31.21
N ALA A 312 3.52 1.87 30.60
CA ALA A 312 4.27 3.07 30.98
C ALA A 312 5.79 2.87 30.96
N ASP A 313 6.30 1.92 30.19
CA ASP A 313 7.73 1.75 29.90
C ASP A 313 8.10 2.53 28.62
N PHE A 314 8.08 3.87 28.78
CA PHE A 314 8.30 4.79 27.66
C PHE A 314 9.72 4.76 27.10
N ASP A 315 10.73 4.38 27.90
CA ASP A 315 12.11 4.29 27.43
C ASP A 315 12.26 3.12 26.43
N THR A 316 11.69 1.96 26.75
CA THR A 316 11.66 0.81 25.86
C THR A 316 10.81 1.11 24.60
N ALA A 317 9.61 1.69 24.77
CA ALA A 317 8.74 2.04 23.66
C ALA A 317 9.43 2.99 22.67
N LYS A 318 10.10 4.02 23.17
CA LYS A 318 10.84 4.99 22.35
C LYS A 318 12.01 4.34 21.58
N SER A 319 12.75 3.43 22.21
CA SER A 319 13.83 2.70 21.53
C SER A 319 13.28 1.84 20.40
N LEU A 320 12.21 1.08 20.66
CA LEU A 320 11.57 0.23 19.67
C LEU A 320 10.94 1.05 18.53
N MET A 321 10.36 2.23 18.82
CA MET A 321 9.82 3.14 17.80
C MET A 321 10.91 3.63 16.86
N ALA A 322 12.10 3.96 17.36
CA ALA A 322 13.23 4.38 16.53
C ALA A 322 13.68 3.25 15.58
N ASP A 323 13.79 2.03 16.09
CA ASP A 323 14.13 0.85 15.27
C ASP A 323 13.02 0.53 14.25
N PHE A 324 11.76 0.66 14.67
CA PHE A 324 10.61 0.45 13.81
C PHE A 324 10.57 1.44 12.64
N LEU A 325 10.76 2.74 12.90
CA LEU A 325 10.78 3.77 11.85
C LEU A 325 11.97 3.62 10.90
N ALA A 326 13.10 3.10 11.38
CA ALA A 326 14.24 2.77 10.52
C ALA A 326 13.92 1.61 9.57
N ALA A 327 13.15 0.61 10.02
CA ALA A 327 12.75 -0.55 9.21
C ALA A 327 11.52 -0.25 8.32
N TYR A 328 10.59 0.57 8.79
CA TYR A 328 9.32 0.90 8.15
C TYR A 328 9.12 2.43 8.03
N PRO A 329 9.97 3.13 7.27
CA PRO A 329 9.93 4.60 7.19
C PRO A 329 8.65 5.14 6.55
N GLU A 330 7.87 4.29 5.86
CA GLU A 330 6.60 4.67 5.22
C GLU A 330 5.38 4.49 6.17
N ASN A 331 5.58 3.97 7.40
CA ASN A 331 4.48 3.80 8.35
C ASN A 331 4.08 5.13 8.96
N THR A 332 2.99 5.70 8.44
CA THR A 332 2.52 7.03 8.84
C THR A 332 1.87 7.06 10.21
N ALA A 333 1.38 5.94 10.74
CA ALA A 333 0.87 5.87 12.11
C ALA A 333 2.02 6.09 13.10
N ALA A 334 3.12 5.35 12.93
CA ALA A 334 4.32 5.51 13.74
C ALA A 334 4.96 6.90 13.62
N GLN A 335 4.94 7.51 12.40
CA GLN A 335 5.44 8.87 12.20
C GLN A 335 4.65 9.94 12.97
N ARG A 336 3.36 9.70 13.25
CA ARG A 336 2.50 10.63 13.99
C ARG A 336 2.65 10.50 15.52
N GLU A 337 3.06 9.34 15.98
CA GLU A 337 3.25 9.06 17.41
C GLU A 337 4.65 9.40 17.90
N ASN A 338 5.63 9.64 17.03
CA ASN A 338 7.00 10.02 17.35
C ASN A 338 7.17 11.54 17.43
#